data_9e5251bbb994ec87970d5275ad1c2cf2
#
_entry.id   9e5251bbb994ec87970d5275ad1c2cf2
#
_cell.length_a   1.000
_cell.length_b   1.000
_cell.length_c   1.000
_cell.angle_alpha   90.00
_cell.angle_beta   90.00
_cell.angle_gamma   90.00
#
_symmetry.space_group_name_H-M   'P 1'
#
loop_
_entity.id
_entity.type
_entity.pdbx_description
1 polymer ?
#
loop_
_entity_poly.entity_id
_entity_poly.type
_entity_poly.pdbx_seq_one_letter_code
_entity_poly.pdbx_strand_id
1 'polypeptide(L)'
;MNGRMIGVIGGTGRVGRECLRYLHENTSFGLLIGGRKPPREALPGSFLSVDVFDEASLARFCGQCFLVINCAGPASAVRERVAAAALAGGCHYVDPGGYTPLFPILSSRRPEIRAKRLTFLLTLGILPGLSELFPVYVARTCFDQVEGFEYACVGRDRWTFPSAWDIAWGVGNIGNGEAPVYYEQGVRRQAGLLASGRRMDLPAPVGRHTVFRLMRDDLQLFVEESGISEAHVYGNNWGCWVTLATVLVRLAGWYGTERRLAQSARLIMRAAELDMRGRKTGFMLHLRMRGTLRGQPRSVVRTLFLEDTYRATGLCAAIGARLAAEGMEPDVFRAAQMPDPQAFMRHFLAQGYVITGGALPGEWGRL
;
A
#
# COMPACT_ATOMS: atom_id res chain seq x y z
N MET A 1 34.66 -7.56 2.73
CA MET A 1 33.42 -6.85 3.17
C MET A 1 32.36 -7.93 3.35
N ASN A 2 31.99 -8.26 4.60
CA ASN A 2 30.85 -9.14 4.82
C ASN A 2 29.62 -8.44 4.23
N GLY A 3 29.16 -8.94 3.09
CA GLY A 3 28.10 -8.29 2.32
C GLY A 3 26.84 -8.19 3.15
N ARG A 4 26.38 -6.98 3.39
CA ARG A 4 25.07 -6.73 4.02
C ARG A 4 23.98 -7.34 3.13
N MET A 5 23.24 -8.33 3.64
CA MET A 5 22.22 -9.05 2.90
C MET A 5 20.83 -8.43 3.13
N ILE A 6 20.09 -8.19 2.04
CA ILE A 6 18.66 -7.90 2.11
C ILE A 6 17.89 -9.19 1.83
N GLY A 7 17.09 -9.63 2.80
CA GLY A 7 16.22 -10.80 2.67
C GLY A 7 14.85 -10.44 2.11
N VAL A 8 14.37 -11.19 1.11
CA VAL A 8 13.03 -11.02 0.54
C VAL A 8 12.23 -12.31 0.76
N ILE A 9 11.44 -12.36 1.83
CA ILE A 9 10.52 -13.48 2.11
C ILE A 9 9.34 -13.39 1.16
N GLY A 10 8.99 -14.50 0.50
CA GLY A 10 8.06 -14.49 -0.62
C GLY A 10 8.70 -14.01 -1.93
N GLY A 11 10.04 -14.02 -2.02
CA GLY A 11 10.80 -13.54 -3.17
C GLY A 11 10.51 -14.25 -4.50
N THR A 12 9.95 -15.46 -4.46
CA THR A 12 9.51 -16.18 -5.67
C THR A 12 8.13 -15.77 -6.19
N GLY A 13 7.37 -14.96 -5.42
CA GLY A 13 6.06 -14.43 -5.79
C GLY A 13 6.15 -13.22 -6.74
N ARG A 14 5.01 -12.77 -7.27
CA ARG A 14 4.95 -11.62 -8.20
C ARG A 14 5.55 -10.35 -7.60
N VAL A 15 5.17 -9.99 -6.38
CA VAL A 15 5.69 -8.81 -5.68
C VAL A 15 7.18 -8.95 -5.35
N GLY A 16 7.57 -10.11 -4.77
CA GLY A 16 8.95 -10.34 -4.35
C GLY A 16 9.95 -10.36 -5.51
N ARG A 17 9.56 -10.86 -6.68
CA ARG A 17 10.40 -10.81 -7.89
C ARG A 17 10.72 -9.38 -8.31
N GLU A 18 9.75 -8.49 -8.24
CA GLU A 18 9.96 -7.07 -8.56
C GLU A 18 10.83 -6.36 -7.51
N CYS A 19 10.69 -6.73 -6.23
CA CYS A 19 11.61 -6.28 -5.19
C CYS A 19 13.05 -6.70 -5.51
N LEU A 20 13.26 -7.97 -5.79
CA LEU A 20 14.59 -8.51 -6.11
C LEU A 20 15.19 -7.84 -7.34
N ARG A 21 14.39 -7.68 -8.41
CA ARG A 21 14.84 -7.01 -9.64
C ARG A 21 15.30 -5.58 -9.37
N TYR A 22 14.46 -4.77 -8.72
CA TYR A 22 14.80 -3.38 -8.42
C TYR A 22 16.06 -3.26 -7.55
N LEU A 23 16.15 -4.06 -6.49
CA LEU A 23 17.31 -4.04 -5.59
C LEU A 23 18.59 -4.45 -6.29
N HIS A 24 18.55 -5.46 -7.16
CA HIS A 24 19.67 -5.90 -7.95
C HIS A 24 20.18 -4.82 -8.92
N GLU A 25 19.24 -4.14 -9.60
CA GLU A 25 19.57 -3.10 -10.58
C GLU A 25 20.03 -1.77 -9.94
N ASN A 26 19.61 -1.48 -8.71
CA ASN A 26 19.75 -0.15 -8.12
C ASN A 26 20.56 -0.11 -6.81
N THR A 27 21.07 -1.25 -6.34
CA THR A 27 21.88 -1.32 -5.11
C THR A 27 23.00 -2.33 -5.26
N SER A 28 24.01 -2.24 -4.37
CA SER A 28 25.12 -3.21 -4.29
C SER A 28 24.96 -4.25 -3.18
N PHE A 29 23.77 -4.34 -2.55
CA PHE A 29 23.53 -5.29 -1.48
C PHE A 29 23.41 -6.73 -1.99
N GLY A 30 23.91 -7.68 -1.22
CA GLY A 30 23.62 -9.08 -1.44
C GLY A 30 22.12 -9.37 -1.22
N LEU A 31 21.54 -10.27 -2.01
CA LEU A 31 20.13 -10.60 -1.93
C LEU A 31 19.93 -12.04 -1.48
N LEU A 32 19.03 -12.24 -0.49
CA LEU A 32 18.61 -13.55 0.00
C LEU A 32 17.14 -13.78 -0.30
N ILE A 33 16.85 -14.78 -1.09
CA ILE A 33 15.51 -15.14 -1.53
C ILE A 33 14.90 -16.11 -0.54
N GLY A 34 13.83 -15.69 0.14
CA GLY A 34 13.08 -16.53 1.08
C GLY A 34 11.80 -17.12 0.46
N GLY A 35 11.57 -18.39 0.65
CA GLY A 35 10.35 -19.06 0.23
C GLY A 35 10.35 -20.55 0.56
N ARG A 36 9.20 -21.21 0.51
CA ARG A 36 9.07 -22.66 0.81
C ARG A 36 9.71 -23.56 -0.23
N LYS A 37 9.85 -23.08 -1.46
CA LYS A 37 10.46 -23.81 -2.59
C LYS A 37 11.37 -22.88 -3.36
N PRO A 38 12.48 -23.37 -3.94
CA PRO A 38 13.35 -22.57 -4.77
C PRO A 38 12.61 -22.03 -6.00
N PRO A 39 13.08 -20.91 -6.54
CA PRO A 39 12.51 -20.35 -7.77
C PRO A 39 12.68 -21.33 -8.94
N ARG A 40 11.70 -21.35 -9.84
CA ARG A 40 11.77 -22.15 -11.07
C ARG A 40 12.68 -21.53 -12.13
N GLU A 41 12.88 -20.24 -12.06
CA GLU A 41 13.71 -19.43 -12.95
C GLU A 41 14.83 -18.79 -12.16
N ALA A 42 15.93 -18.46 -12.81
CA ALA A 42 17.02 -17.74 -12.16
C ALA A 42 16.55 -16.36 -11.67
N LEU A 43 16.74 -16.09 -10.39
CA LEU A 43 16.49 -14.79 -9.77
C LEU A 43 17.79 -14.28 -9.17
N PRO A 44 17.98 -12.95 -9.06
CA PRO A 44 19.18 -12.39 -8.46
C PRO A 44 19.22 -12.67 -6.95
N GLY A 45 20.25 -13.38 -6.50
CA GLY A 45 20.49 -13.70 -5.10
C GLY A 45 20.55 -15.20 -4.80
N SER A 46 20.94 -15.52 -3.57
CA SER A 46 20.93 -16.88 -3.05
C SER A 46 19.57 -17.25 -2.48
N PHE A 47 19.23 -18.54 -2.49
CA PHE A 47 17.96 -19.03 -1.96
C PHE A 47 18.16 -19.71 -0.60
N LEU A 48 17.27 -19.38 0.35
CA LEU A 48 17.13 -20.09 1.61
C LEU A 48 15.66 -20.47 1.85
N SER A 49 15.41 -21.76 2.12
CA SER A 49 14.06 -22.21 2.45
C SER A 49 13.59 -21.59 3.76
N VAL A 50 12.40 -20.98 3.73
CA VAL A 50 11.78 -20.39 4.91
C VAL A 50 10.27 -20.65 4.92
N ASP A 51 9.76 -21.09 6.06
CA ASP A 51 8.34 -21.12 6.39
C ASP A 51 8.04 -20.02 7.41
N VAL A 52 7.13 -19.11 7.06
CA VAL A 52 6.74 -17.98 7.93
C VAL A 52 5.94 -18.43 9.16
N PHE A 53 5.51 -19.67 9.23
CA PHE A 53 4.82 -20.27 10.38
C PHE A 53 5.77 -21.07 11.29
N ASP A 54 7.05 -21.20 10.94
CA ASP A 54 8.10 -21.81 11.73
C ASP A 54 9.08 -20.76 12.24
N GLU A 55 9.04 -20.51 13.56
CA GLU A 55 9.88 -19.50 14.22
C GLU A 55 11.37 -19.78 14.05
N ALA A 56 11.81 -21.03 14.12
CA ALA A 56 13.22 -21.39 13.95
C ALA A 56 13.69 -21.12 12.50
N SER A 57 12.81 -21.37 11.53
CA SER A 57 13.04 -21.08 10.13
C SER A 57 13.17 -19.57 9.89
N LEU A 58 12.28 -18.77 10.48
CA LEU A 58 12.34 -17.30 10.42
C LEU A 58 13.61 -16.75 11.10
N ALA A 59 13.96 -17.24 12.29
CA ALA A 59 15.16 -16.80 13.01
C ALA A 59 16.43 -17.09 12.20
N ARG A 60 16.54 -18.27 11.60
CA ARG A 60 17.66 -18.65 10.72
C ARG A 60 17.76 -17.74 9.48
N PHE A 61 16.63 -17.37 8.88
CA PHE A 61 16.60 -16.49 7.73
C PHE A 61 17.00 -15.04 8.12
N CYS A 62 16.36 -14.49 9.15
CA CYS A 62 16.67 -13.14 9.64
C CYS A 62 18.11 -12.99 10.11
N GLY A 63 18.68 -14.03 10.72
CA GLY A 63 20.09 -14.00 11.17
C GLY A 63 21.12 -13.84 10.06
N GLN A 64 20.74 -13.99 8.78
CA GLN A 64 21.62 -13.74 7.63
C GLN A 64 21.41 -12.34 7.01
N CYS A 65 20.42 -11.58 7.48
CA CYS A 65 20.03 -10.32 6.88
C CYS A 65 20.24 -9.15 7.85
N PHE A 66 20.49 -7.98 7.31
CA PHE A 66 20.38 -6.73 8.07
C PHE A 66 19.05 -6.01 7.82
N LEU A 67 18.35 -6.40 6.74
CA LEU A 67 17.04 -5.89 6.38
C LEU A 67 16.21 -7.03 5.79
N VAL A 68 14.92 -7.11 6.17
CA VAL A 68 13.97 -8.11 5.66
C VAL A 68 12.76 -7.41 5.05
N ILE A 69 12.42 -7.81 3.82
CA ILE A 69 11.18 -7.42 3.13
C ILE A 69 10.22 -8.60 3.20
N ASN A 70 9.02 -8.39 3.72
CA ASN A 70 7.99 -9.44 3.78
C ASN A 70 7.02 -9.34 2.61
N CYS A 71 7.24 -10.07 1.53
CA CYS A 71 6.31 -10.23 0.42
C CYS A 71 5.48 -11.52 0.51
N ALA A 72 5.54 -12.24 1.64
CA ALA A 72 4.71 -13.41 1.87
C ALA A 72 3.28 -12.99 2.26
N GLY A 73 2.31 -13.73 1.76
CA GLY A 73 0.89 -13.50 2.04
C GLY A 73 0.11 -14.80 2.17
N PRO A 74 -1.15 -14.73 2.59
CA PRO A 74 -1.93 -13.51 2.90
C PRO A 74 -1.41 -12.75 4.12
N ALA A 75 -1.40 -11.42 4.07
CA ALA A 75 -0.87 -10.59 5.17
C ALA A 75 -1.62 -10.84 6.49
N SER A 76 -2.94 -11.02 6.42
CA SER A 76 -3.81 -11.33 7.56
C SER A 76 -3.57 -12.73 8.17
N ALA A 77 -2.95 -13.66 7.44
CA ALA A 77 -2.54 -14.96 7.94
C ALA A 77 -1.10 -14.94 8.49
N VAL A 78 -0.18 -14.24 7.83
CA VAL A 78 1.21 -14.06 8.27
C VAL A 78 1.29 -13.23 9.54
N ARG A 79 0.49 -12.14 9.61
CA ARG A 79 0.38 -11.25 10.77
C ARG A 79 1.74 -10.63 11.15
N GLU A 80 2.08 -10.60 12.44
CA GLU A 80 3.32 -10.02 12.99
C GLU A 80 4.56 -10.93 12.93
N ARG A 81 4.44 -12.19 12.52
CA ARG A 81 5.50 -13.21 12.67
C ARG A 81 6.83 -12.80 12.06
N VAL A 82 6.81 -12.33 10.82
CA VAL A 82 8.06 -11.93 10.14
C VAL A 82 8.64 -10.66 10.77
N ALA A 83 7.79 -9.68 11.12
CA ALA A 83 8.22 -8.46 11.78
C ALA A 83 8.83 -8.74 13.17
N ALA A 84 8.24 -9.65 13.94
CA ALA A 84 8.75 -10.07 15.23
C ALA A 84 10.11 -10.78 15.10
N ALA A 85 10.27 -11.66 14.11
CA ALA A 85 11.54 -12.33 13.84
C ALA A 85 12.62 -11.35 13.36
N ALA A 86 12.26 -10.37 12.51
CA ALA A 86 13.17 -9.32 12.07
C ALA A 86 13.64 -8.47 13.27
N LEU A 87 12.73 -8.08 14.17
CA LEU A 87 13.07 -7.31 15.37
C LEU A 87 13.99 -8.11 16.31
N ALA A 88 13.69 -9.39 16.53
CA ALA A 88 14.54 -10.27 17.34
C ALA A 88 15.93 -10.43 16.72
N GLY A 89 16.02 -10.58 15.40
CA GLY A 89 17.26 -10.72 14.64
C GLY A 89 18.04 -9.41 14.42
N GLY A 90 17.51 -8.26 14.88
CA GLY A 90 18.17 -6.96 14.67
C GLY A 90 18.16 -6.49 13.22
N CYS A 91 17.11 -6.81 12.47
CA CYS A 91 16.92 -6.44 11.08
C CYS A 91 15.98 -5.24 10.93
N HIS A 92 16.29 -4.33 10.00
CA HIS A 92 15.27 -3.43 9.47
C HIS A 92 14.14 -4.25 8.83
N TYR A 93 12.95 -3.68 8.75
CA TYR A 93 11.78 -4.40 8.23
C TYR A 93 10.96 -3.55 7.27
N VAL A 94 10.51 -4.16 6.17
CA VAL A 94 9.60 -3.53 5.20
C VAL A 94 8.46 -4.49 4.87
N ASP A 95 7.23 -3.96 4.85
CA ASP A 95 6.03 -4.74 4.58
C ASP A 95 5.08 -3.97 3.63
N PRO A 96 4.82 -4.48 2.41
CA PRO A 96 3.79 -3.94 1.52
C PRO A 96 2.36 -4.34 1.91
N GLY A 97 2.20 -5.20 2.93
CA GLY A 97 0.92 -5.78 3.30
C GLY A 97 -0.04 -4.82 3.99
N GLY A 98 -1.32 -5.16 3.94
CA GLY A 98 -2.42 -4.37 4.50
C GLY A 98 -2.97 -4.89 5.84
N TYR A 99 -2.17 -5.63 6.61
CA TYR A 99 -2.60 -6.08 7.95
C TYR A 99 -2.58 -4.93 8.95
N THR A 100 -3.71 -4.24 9.09
CA THR A 100 -3.83 -3.02 9.92
C THR A 100 -3.42 -3.18 11.39
N PRO A 101 -3.63 -4.34 12.08
CA PRO A 101 -3.18 -4.51 13.44
C PRO A 101 -1.66 -4.51 13.64
N LEU A 102 -0.86 -4.64 12.57
CA LEU A 102 0.59 -4.68 12.66
C LEU A 102 1.17 -3.35 13.19
N PHE A 103 0.61 -2.22 12.78
CA PHE A 103 1.11 -0.91 13.19
C PHE A 103 0.99 -0.66 14.71
N PRO A 104 -0.18 -0.84 15.38
CA PRO A 104 -0.26 -0.69 16.82
C PRO A 104 0.63 -1.70 17.58
N ILE A 105 0.74 -2.95 17.09
CA ILE A 105 1.62 -3.97 17.69
C ILE A 105 3.08 -3.49 17.68
N LEU A 106 3.59 -3.01 16.54
CA LEU A 106 4.98 -2.55 16.44
C LEU A 106 5.19 -1.18 17.07
N SER A 107 4.18 -0.33 17.08
CA SER A 107 4.23 0.97 17.78
C SER A 107 4.39 0.81 19.29
N SER A 108 3.82 -0.22 19.90
CA SER A 108 4.08 -0.53 21.31
C SER A 108 5.53 -0.95 21.59
N ARG A 109 6.25 -1.40 20.56
CA ARG A 109 7.66 -1.80 20.63
C ARG A 109 8.64 -0.72 20.11
N ARG A 110 8.16 0.50 19.84
CA ARG A 110 9.02 1.62 19.42
C ARG A 110 10.27 1.83 20.26
N PRO A 111 10.22 1.80 21.60
CA PRO A 111 11.43 1.97 22.40
C PRO A 111 12.51 0.93 22.07
N GLU A 112 12.13 -0.33 21.89
CA GLU A 112 13.05 -1.40 21.52
C GLU A 112 13.60 -1.21 20.09
N ILE A 113 12.72 -0.86 19.14
CA ILE A 113 13.09 -0.64 17.73
C ILE A 113 14.10 0.51 17.63
N ARG A 114 13.86 1.62 18.34
CA ARG A 114 14.77 2.77 18.39
C ARG A 114 16.08 2.43 19.10
N ALA A 115 16.05 1.69 20.20
CA ALA A 115 17.25 1.26 20.94
C ALA A 115 18.17 0.38 20.07
N LYS A 116 17.59 -0.47 19.24
CA LYS A 116 18.29 -1.31 18.26
C LYS A 116 18.68 -0.54 16.98
N ARG A 117 18.31 0.75 16.86
CA ARG A 117 18.53 1.60 15.68
C ARG A 117 17.94 1.00 14.40
N LEU A 118 16.73 0.45 14.47
CA LEU A 118 16.05 -0.19 13.37
C LEU A 118 14.94 0.71 12.78
N THR A 119 14.71 0.57 11.50
CA THR A 119 13.62 1.23 10.77
C THR A 119 12.63 0.18 10.30
N PHE A 120 11.36 0.36 10.63
CA PHE A 120 10.26 -0.49 10.25
C PHE A 120 9.29 0.29 9.36
N LEU A 121 9.15 -0.09 8.10
CA LEU A 121 8.26 0.54 7.13
C LEU A 121 7.10 -0.39 6.82
N LEU A 122 5.90 0.04 7.18
CA LEU A 122 4.68 -0.75 7.07
C LEU A 122 3.77 -0.19 5.99
N THR A 123 2.90 -1.03 5.48
CA THR A 123 1.89 -0.66 4.48
C THR A 123 2.49 -0.07 3.19
N LEU A 124 3.71 -0.48 2.81
CA LEU A 124 4.43 0.12 1.69
C LEU A 124 4.18 -0.63 0.36
N GLY A 125 2.90 -0.82 0.05
CA GLY A 125 2.41 -1.35 -1.23
C GLY A 125 1.81 -0.26 -2.12
N ILE A 126 0.67 -0.58 -2.77
CA ILE A 126 -0.12 0.41 -3.53
C ILE A 126 -1.32 0.90 -2.70
N LEU A 127 -2.16 -0.02 -2.25
CA LEU A 127 -3.36 0.22 -1.45
C LEU A 127 -3.46 -0.87 -0.37
N PRO A 128 -2.88 -0.62 0.81
CA PRO A 128 -2.21 0.58 1.29
C PRO A 128 -0.81 0.81 0.71
N GLY A 129 -0.34 2.05 0.79
CA GLY A 129 1.04 2.44 0.50
C GLY A 129 1.15 3.68 -0.37
N LEU A 130 1.33 3.49 -1.67
CA LEU A 130 1.44 4.61 -2.61
C LEU A 130 0.17 5.47 -2.62
N SER A 131 -1.00 4.86 -2.37
CA SER A 131 -2.27 5.58 -2.25
C SER A 131 -2.29 6.59 -1.09
N GLU A 132 -1.58 6.33 -0.01
CA GLU A 132 -1.47 7.24 1.13
C GLU A 132 -0.27 8.18 0.99
N LEU A 133 0.83 7.70 0.45
CA LEU A 133 2.04 8.51 0.25
C LEU A 133 1.86 9.58 -0.85
N PHE A 134 1.10 9.28 -1.91
CA PHE A 134 0.92 10.19 -3.04
C PHE A 134 0.26 11.53 -2.67
N PRO A 135 -0.84 11.58 -1.90
CA PRO A 135 -1.38 12.85 -1.40
C PRO A 135 -0.40 13.63 -0.52
N VAL A 136 0.35 12.95 0.35
CA VAL A 136 1.38 13.57 1.20
C VAL A 136 2.50 14.17 0.34
N TYR A 137 2.95 13.45 -0.67
CA TYR A 137 3.94 13.96 -1.63
C TYR A 137 3.45 15.21 -2.36
N VAL A 138 2.22 15.19 -2.87
CA VAL A 138 1.64 16.36 -3.57
C VAL A 138 1.48 17.54 -2.63
N ALA A 139 1.01 17.30 -1.40
CA ALA A 139 0.90 18.34 -0.37
C ALA A 139 2.26 19.01 -0.13
N ARG A 140 3.29 18.25 0.18
CA ARG A 140 4.63 18.76 0.51
C ARG A 140 5.39 19.38 -0.67
N THR A 141 4.99 19.08 -1.92
CA THR A 141 5.67 19.63 -3.11
C THR A 141 4.93 20.80 -3.75
N CYS A 142 3.62 20.93 -3.52
CA CYS A 142 2.80 21.89 -4.22
C CYS A 142 2.21 22.99 -3.33
N PHE A 143 2.27 22.84 -1.99
CA PHE A 143 1.59 23.74 -1.07
C PHE A 143 2.44 24.03 0.17
N ASP A 144 2.25 25.21 0.77
CA ASP A 144 2.68 25.51 2.14
C ASP A 144 1.60 25.06 3.13
N GLN A 145 0.32 25.20 2.74
CA GLN A 145 -0.82 24.73 3.52
C GLN A 145 -1.90 24.14 2.61
N VAL A 146 -2.38 22.96 2.94
CA VAL A 146 -3.48 22.29 2.25
C VAL A 146 -4.78 22.60 2.98
N GLU A 147 -5.80 23.04 2.24
CA GLU A 147 -7.14 23.30 2.75
C GLU A 147 -8.06 22.10 2.54
N GLY A 148 -7.90 21.44 1.38
CA GLY A 148 -8.74 20.29 1.07
C GLY A 148 -8.30 19.51 -0.15
N PHE A 149 -8.82 18.26 -0.25
CA PHE A 149 -8.60 17.41 -1.41
C PHE A 149 -9.75 16.45 -1.68
N GLU A 150 -9.90 16.09 -2.96
CA GLU A 150 -10.71 14.99 -3.45
C GLU A 150 -9.79 13.98 -4.13
N TYR A 151 -9.90 12.72 -3.75
CA TYR A 151 -8.97 11.69 -4.19
C TYR A 151 -9.70 10.40 -4.56
N ALA A 152 -9.38 9.83 -5.73
CA ALA A 152 -9.95 8.58 -6.21
C ALA A 152 -8.84 7.55 -6.49
N CYS A 153 -9.04 6.35 -5.95
CA CYS A 153 -8.21 5.17 -6.17
C CYS A 153 -9.04 4.11 -6.89
N VAL A 154 -8.81 3.90 -8.18
CA VAL A 154 -9.62 2.98 -9.00
C VAL A 154 -8.72 2.04 -9.79
N GLY A 155 -8.92 0.73 -9.62
CA GLY A 155 -8.08 -0.23 -10.29
C GLY A 155 -8.73 -1.58 -10.58
N ARG A 156 -8.11 -2.34 -11.48
CA ARG A 156 -8.41 -3.75 -11.75
C ARG A 156 -7.14 -4.51 -12.05
N ASP A 157 -7.08 -5.74 -11.56
CA ASP A 157 -5.97 -6.65 -11.82
C ASP A 157 -6.45 -8.11 -11.77
N ARG A 158 -5.58 -9.02 -12.20
CA ARG A 158 -5.73 -10.45 -11.97
C ARG A 158 -5.22 -10.77 -10.57
N TRP A 159 -6.14 -10.96 -9.64
CA TRP A 159 -5.80 -11.19 -8.25
C TRP A 159 -5.18 -12.56 -8.01
N THR A 160 -4.08 -12.60 -7.27
CA THR A 160 -3.57 -13.85 -6.72
C THR A 160 -4.43 -14.29 -5.54
N PHE A 161 -4.34 -15.57 -5.17
CA PHE A 161 -5.11 -16.08 -4.02
C PHE A 161 -4.81 -15.31 -2.71
N PRO A 162 -3.54 -15.03 -2.33
CA PRO A 162 -3.25 -14.21 -1.16
C PRO A 162 -3.85 -12.80 -1.23
N SER A 163 -3.76 -12.14 -2.39
CA SER A 163 -4.34 -10.79 -2.56
C SER A 163 -5.86 -10.79 -2.45
N ALA A 164 -6.53 -11.76 -3.08
CA ALA A 164 -7.99 -11.91 -2.99
C ALA A 164 -8.45 -12.28 -1.57
N TRP A 165 -7.65 -13.05 -0.84
CA TRP A 165 -7.88 -13.35 0.56
C TRP A 165 -7.82 -12.10 1.43
N ASP A 166 -6.77 -11.27 1.29
CA ASP A 166 -6.62 -10.04 2.05
C ASP A 166 -7.72 -9.02 1.71
N ILE A 167 -8.21 -9.00 0.45
CA ILE A 167 -9.41 -8.21 0.09
C ILE A 167 -10.65 -8.73 0.82
N ALA A 168 -10.89 -10.05 0.82
CA ALA A 168 -12.03 -10.63 1.50
C ALA A 168 -11.99 -10.35 3.01
N TRP A 169 -10.79 -10.46 3.62
CA TRP A 169 -10.55 -10.10 5.01
C TRP A 169 -10.80 -8.61 5.25
N GLY A 170 -10.25 -7.74 4.37
CA GLY A 170 -10.43 -6.29 4.45
C GLY A 170 -11.89 -5.87 4.31
N VAL A 171 -12.66 -6.48 3.41
CA VAL A 171 -14.11 -6.22 3.25
C VAL A 171 -14.87 -6.46 4.56
N GLY A 172 -14.47 -7.48 5.32
CA GLY A 172 -15.05 -7.78 6.63
C GLY A 172 -14.61 -6.80 7.74
N ASN A 173 -13.44 -6.20 7.58
CA ASN A 173 -12.80 -5.35 8.58
C ASN A 173 -12.71 -3.87 8.18
N ILE A 174 -13.35 -3.46 7.07
CA ILE A 174 -13.42 -2.05 6.67
C ILE A 174 -14.06 -1.25 7.80
N GLY A 175 -13.28 -0.32 8.36
CA GLY A 175 -13.70 0.58 9.41
C GLY A 175 -14.00 -0.10 10.75
N ASN A 176 -13.47 -1.30 11.05
CA ASN A 176 -13.81 -2.05 12.27
C ASN A 176 -15.31 -2.04 12.59
N GLY A 177 -16.16 -2.05 11.55
CA GLY A 177 -17.60 -1.86 11.65
C GLY A 177 -18.06 -0.40 11.58
N GLU A 178 -17.14 0.56 11.52
CA GLU A 178 -17.46 1.97 11.34
C GLU A 178 -17.90 2.28 9.89
N ALA A 179 -18.76 3.29 9.75
CA ALA A 179 -19.14 3.83 8.46
C ALA A 179 -17.96 4.56 7.79
N PRO A 180 -17.90 4.64 6.44
CA PRO A 180 -16.86 5.35 5.73
C PRO A 180 -16.71 6.80 6.20
N VAL A 181 -15.48 7.21 6.51
CA VAL A 181 -15.13 8.53 7.04
C VAL A 181 -14.80 9.52 5.93
N TYR A 182 -15.08 10.80 6.18
CA TYR A 182 -14.65 11.95 5.40
C TYR A 182 -14.58 13.19 6.31
N TYR A 183 -13.94 14.26 5.85
CA TYR A 183 -13.84 15.52 6.58
C TYR A 183 -14.50 16.64 5.80
N GLU A 184 -15.28 17.45 6.51
CA GLU A 184 -15.99 18.60 5.98
C GLU A 184 -16.01 19.71 7.03
N GLN A 185 -15.55 20.90 6.66
CA GLN A 185 -15.41 22.05 7.57
C GLN A 185 -14.58 21.73 8.84
N GLY A 186 -13.53 20.91 8.69
CA GLY A 186 -12.67 20.49 9.79
C GLY A 186 -13.28 19.41 10.73
N VAL A 187 -14.51 18.96 10.43
CA VAL A 187 -15.21 17.96 11.26
C VAL A 187 -15.14 16.58 10.60
N ARG A 188 -14.72 15.59 11.39
CA ARG A 188 -14.78 14.17 11.00
C ARG A 188 -16.24 13.72 10.91
N ARG A 189 -16.67 13.28 9.76
CA ARG A 189 -18.02 12.80 9.48
C ARG A 189 -18.01 11.36 9.00
N GLN A 190 -19.14 10.70 9.11
CA GLN A 190 -19.36 9.34 8.62
C GLN A 190 -20.50 9.32 7.60
N ALA A 191 -20.33 8.58 6.50
CA ALA A 191 -21.37 8.40 5.48
C ALA A 191 -22.04 7.05 5.65
N GLY A 192 -23.36 7.00 5.56
CA GLY A 192 -24.08 5.74 5.45
C GLY A 192 -23.63 4.96 4.20
N LEU A 193 -23.70 3.63 4.25
CA LEU A 193 -23.19 2.75 3.19
C LEU A 193 -23.80 3.09 1.81
N LEU A 194 -25.10 3.37 1.74
CA LEU A 194 -25.81 3.74 0.51
C LEU A 194 -25.46 5.16 0.03
N ALA A 195 -25.16 6.08 0.95
CA ALA A 195 -24.79 7.47 0.65
C ALA A 195 -23.29 7.62 0.33
N SER A 196 -22.51 6.55 0.43
CA SER A 196 -21.06 6.57 0.16
C SER A 196 -20.72 6.53 -1.33
N GLY A 197 -21.68 6.11 -2.19
CA GLY A 197 -21.47 5.95 -3.63
C GLY A 197 -21.63 7.26 -4.39
N ARG A 198 -20.70 7.54 -5.32
CA ARG A 198 -20.72 8.71 -6.20
C ARG A 198 -20.25 8.36 -7.60
N ARG A 199 -20.85 8.98 -8.62
CA ARG A 199 -20.30 8.95 -9.99
C ARG A 199 -19.27 10.04 -10.16
N MET A 200 -18.09 9.67 -10.61
CA MET A 200 -16.98 10.59 -10.90
C MET A 200 -16.55 10.46 -12.36
N ASP A 201 -16.22 11.60 -12.97
CA ASP A 201 -15.58 11.65 -14.28
C ASP A 201 -14.07 11.65 -14.06
N LEU A 202 -13.46 10.48 -14.29
CA LEU A 202 -12.04 10.24 -14.14
C LEU A 202 -11.32 10.32 -15.49
N PRO A 203 -10.03 10.60 -15.53
CA PRO A 203 -9.28 10.60 -16.79
C PRO A 203 -9.32 9.25 -17.50
N ALA A 204 -9.03 9.25 -18.81
CA ALA A 204 -8.76 8.00 -19.53
C ALA A 204 -7.59 7.24 -18.86
N PRO A 205 -7.62 5.92 -18.82
CA PRO A 205 -8.57 5.02 -19.50
C PRO A 205 -9.79 4.64 -18.63
N VAL A 206 -9.98 5.20 -17.44
CA VAL A 206 -11.08 4.83 -16.51
C VAL A 206 -12.41 5.40 -16.98
N GLY A 207 -12.46 6.71 -17.29
CA GLY A 207 -13.68 7.40 -17.68
C GLY A 207 -14.69 7.54 -16.54
N ARG A 208 -15.96 7.70 -16.88
CA ARG A 208 -17.03 7.85 -15.88
C ARG A 208 -17.26 6.57 -15.11
N HIS A 209 -17.03 6.62 -13.79
CA HIS A 209 -17.09 5.44 -12.93
C HIS A 209 -17.77 5.73 -11.60
N THR A 210 -18.41 4.70 -11.02
CA THR A 210 -18.97 4.80 -9.67
C THR A 210 -17.90 4.43 -8.67
N VAL A 211 -17.67 5.31 -7.69
CA VAL A 211 -16.71 5.13 -6.60
C VAL A 211 -17.42 5.21 -5.26
N PHE A 212 -16.83 4.65 -4.23
CA PHE A 212 -17.36 4.65 -2.87
C PHE A 212 -16.36 5.30 -1.92
N ARG A 213 -16.83 5.96 -0.87
CA ARG A 213 -15.94 6.54 0.14
C ARG A 213 -15.04 5.46 0.75
N LEU A 214 -13.74 5.73 0.77
CA LEU A 214 -12.72 4.78 1.21
C LEU A 214 -11.53 5.55 1.82
N MET A 215 -11.74 6.21 2.95
CA MET A 215 -10.63 6.83 3.68
C MET A 215 -10.06 5.84 4.67
N ARG A 216 -8.76 5.56 4.56
CA ARG A 216 -8.03 4.68 5.46
C ARG A 216 -7.41 5.48 6.61
N ASP A 217 -7.13 4.80 7.73
CA ASP A 217 -6.59 5.40 8.96
C ASP A 217 -5.32 6.23 8.72
N ASP A 218 -4.46 5.80 7.79
CA ASP A 218 -3.23 6.52 7.47
C ASP A 218 -3.49 7.91 6.88
N LEU A 219 -4.50 8.04 6.01
CA LEU A 219 -4.91 9.33 5.46
C LEU A 219 -5.72 10.16 6.47
N GLN A 220 -6.49 9.51 7.36
CA GLN A 220 -7.16 10.22 8.45
C GLN A 220 -6.14 10.94 9.32
N LEU A 221 -5.09 10.21 9.72
CA LEU A 221 -4.01 10.80 10.52
C LEU A 221 -3.33 11.97 9.79
N PHE A 222 -3.03 11.83 8.50
CA PHE A 222 -2.46 12.92 7.70
C PHE A 222 -3.38 14.15 7.67
N VAL A 223 -4.70 13.96 7.50
CA VAL A 223 -5.70 15.05 7.50
C VAL A 223 -5.72 15.76 8.85
N GLU A 224 -5.75 15.00 9.95
CA GLU A 224 -5.81 15.52 11.31
C GLU A 224 -4.53 16.26 11.72
N GLU A 225 -3.35 15.66 11.45
CA GLU A 225 -2.05 16.26 11.76
C GLU A 225 -1.77 17.52 10.92
N SER A 226 -2.31 17.60 9.68
CA SER A 226 -2.12 18.73 8.78
C SER A 226 -3.21 19.80 8.91
N GLY A 227 -4.23 19.61 9.74
CA GLY A 227 -5.35 20.54 9.91
C GLY A 227 -6.19 20.75 8.64
N ILE A 228 -6.27 19.73 7.77
CA ILE A 228 -7.01 19.81 6.51
C ILE A 228 -8.51 19.82 6.78
N SER A 229 -9.20 20.86 6.28
CA SER A 229 -10.62 21.07 6.56
C SER A 229 -11.56 20.21 5.70
N GLU A 230 -11.14 19.84 4.48
CA GLU A 230 -11.95 19.04 3.57
C GLU A 230 -11.15 17.90 2.98
N ALA A 231 -11.60 16.65 3.21
CA ALA A 231 -10.94 15.48 2.68
C ALA A 231 -11.96 14.41 2.27
N HIS A 232 -11.99 14.13 0.97
CA HIS A 232 -12.88 13.16 0.39
C HIS A 232 -12.08 12.11 -0.39
N VAL A 233 -12.02 10.90 0.12
CA VAL A 233 -11.30 9.79 -0.50
C VAL A 233 -12.29 8.75 -0.98
N TYR A 234 -12.10 8.31 -2.21
CA TYR A 234 -12.95 7.34 -2.88
C TYR A 234 -12.12 6.19 -3.44
N GLY A 235 -12.72 5.03 -3.51
CA GLY A 235 -12.12 3.87 -4.15
C GLY A 235 -13.17 2.94 -4.75
N ASN A 236 -12.75 2.18 -5.75
CA ASN A 236 -13.53 1.05 -6.26
C ASN A 236 -12.67 0.16 -7.16
N ASN A 237 -13.16 -1.06 -7.41
CA ASN A 237 -12.66 -1.87 -8.49
C ASN A 237 -13.13 -1.31 -9.84
N TRP A 238 -12.22 -1.24 -10.81
CA TRP A 238 -12.54 -0.84 -12.18
C TRP A 238 -13.15 -2.03 -12.94
N GLY A 239 -14.32 -2.45 -12.48
CA GLY A 239 -15.10 -3.56 -12.99
C GLY A 239 -16.35 -3.77 -12.13
N CYS A 240 -17.35 -4.46 -12.64
CA CYS A 240 -18.60 -4.69 -11.91
C CYS A 240 -18.59 -6.01 -11.13
N TRP A 241 -17.91 -7.04 -11.64
CA TRP A 241 -17.96 -8.38 -11.05
C TRP A 241 -17.24 -8.47 -9.70
N VAL A 242 -16.05 -7.86 -9.57
CA VAL A 242 -15.36 -7.81 -8.27
C VAL A 242 -16.15 -6.98 -7.26
N THR A 243 -16.73 -5.86 -7.68
CA THR A 243 -17.59 -5.04 -6.82
C THR A 243 -18.79 -5.85 -6.32
N LEU A 244 -19.47 -6.57 -7.23
CA LEU A 244 -20.60 -7.45 -6.85
C LEU A 244 -20.17 -8.56 -5.89
N ALA A 245 -19.04 -9.22 -6.19
CA ALA A 245 -18.50 -10.30 -5.34
C ALA A 245 -18.15 -9.80 -3.93
N THR A 246 -17.53 -8.63 -3.80
CA THR A 246 -17.16 -8.05 -2.50
C THR A 246 -18.42 -7.62 -1.71
N VAL A 247 -19.44 -7.08 -2.36
CA VAL A 247 -20.73 -6.77 -1.73
C VAL A 247 -21.40 -8.06 -1.21
N LEU A 248 -21.43 -9.12 -2.03
CA LEU A 248 -21.99 -10.42 -1.62
C LEU A 248 -21.21 -11.02 -0.43
N VAL A 249 -19.88 -10.99 -0.46
CA VAL A 249 -19.03 -11.46 0.65
C VAL A 249 -19.36 -10.71 1.94
N ARG A 250 -19.54 -9.38 1.86
CA ARG A 250 -19.88 -8.55 3.02
C ARG A 250 -21.30 -8.86 3.55
N LEU A 251 -22.29 -8.90 2.71
CA LEU A 251 -23.68 -9.14 3.11
C LEU A 251 -23.88 -10.56 3.68
N ALA A 252 -23.20 -11.56 3.12
CA ALA A 252 -23.25 -12.94 3.59
C ALA A 252 -22.34 -13.22 4.82
N GLY A 253 -21.55 -12.27 5.28
CA GLY A 253 -20.59 -12.47 6.36
C GLY A 253 -19.53 -13.54 6.06
N TRP A 254 -19.14 -13.70 4.78
CA TRP A 254 -18.21 -14.77 4.35
C TRP A 254 -16.73 -14.41 4.60
N TYR A 255 -16.44 -13.84 5.74
CA TYR A 255 -15.09 -13.45 6.16
C TYR A 255 -14.76 -13.85 7.62
N GLY A 256 -15.73 -14.43 8.36
CA GLY A 256 -15.55 -14.72 9.78
C GLY A 256 -14.75 -15.99 10.10
N THR A 257 -14.41 -16.82 9.11
CA THR A 257 -13.60 -18.03 9.29
C THR A 257 -12.63 -18.21 8.13
N GLU A 258 -11.50 -18.90 8.36
CA GLU A 258 -10.52 -19.17 7.29
C GLU A 258 -11.13 -19.93 6.10
N ARG A 259 -12.03 -20.88 6.35
CA ARG A 259 -12.74 -21.59 5.28
C ARG A 259 -13.59 -20.65 4.43
N ARG A 260 -14.32 -19.73 5.06
CA ARG A 260 -15.13 -18.72 4.35
C ARG A 260 -14.26 -17.72 3.61
N LEU A 261 -13.17 -17.26 4.22
CA LEU A 261 -12.19 -16.41 3.56
C LEU A 261 -11.60 -17.07 2.31
N ALA A 262 -11.24 -18.36 2.38
CA ALA A 262 -10.75 -19.09 1.22
C ALA A 262 -11.79 -19.22 0.09
N GLN A 263 -13.07 -19.40 0.43
CA GLN A 263 -14.18 -19.42 -0.54
C GLN A 263 -14.38 -18.03 -1.18
N SER A 264 -14.39 -16.99 -0.36
CA SER A 264 -14.50 -15.60 -0.82
C SER A 264 -13.34 -15.18 -1.71
N ALA A 265 -12.11 -15.56 -1.36
CA ALA A 265 -10.94 -15.32 -2.20
C ALA A 265 -11.08 -15.96 -3.59
N ARG A 266 -11.55 -17.21 -3.67
CA ARG A 266 -11.80 -17.87 -4.97
C ARG A 266 -12.92 -17.19 -5.77
N LEU A 267 -13.99 -16.74 -5.10
CA LEU A 267 -15.07 -15.98 -5.74
C LEU A 267 -14.54 -14.66 -6.32
N ILE A 268 -13.79 -13.89 -5.52
CA ILE A 268 -13.19 -12.62 -5.94
C ILE A 268 -12.21 -12.83 -7.10
N MET A 269 -11.39 -13.87 -7.07
CA MET A 269 -10.49 -14.20 -8.19
C MET A 269 -11.26 -14.47 -9.49
N ARG A 270 -12.32 -15.27 -9.44
CA ARG A 270 -13.16 -15.56 -10.62
C ARG A 270 -13.85 -14.28 -11.13
N ALA A 271 -14.33 -13.44 -10.23
CA ALA A 271 -14.91 -12.15 -10.59
C ALA A 271 -13.87 -11.24 -11.27
N ALA A 272 -12.63 -11.21 -10.76
CA ALA A 272 -11.55 -10.45 -11.36
C ALA A 272 -11.18 -10.97 -12.76
N GLU A 273 -11.19 -12.27 -12.97
CA GLU A 273 -10.99 -12.87 -14.31
C GLU A 273 -12.07 -12.43 -15.30
N LEU A 274 -13.34 -12.32 -14.85
CA LEU A 274 -14.44 -11.82 -15.66
C LEU A 274 -14.25 -10.33 -15.99
N ASP A 275 -13.89 -9.51 -15.02
CA ASP A 275 -13.60 -8.09 -15.22
C ASP A 275 -12.40 -7.85 -16.14
N MET A 276 -11.48 -8.81 -16.22
CA MET A 276 -10.27 -8.74 -17.06
C MET A 276 -10.45 -9.24 -18.49
N ARG A 277 -11.59 -9.83 -18.85
CA ARG A 277 -11.82 -10.35 -20.21
C ARG A 277 -11.71 -9.24 -21.26
N GLY A 278 -10.71 -9.37 -22.16
CA GLY A 278 -10.45 -8.38 -23.21
C GLY A 278 -9.97 -7.00 -22.72
N ARG A 279 -9.53 -6.90 -21.46
CA ARG A 279 -9.15 -5.64 -20.83
C ARG A 279 -7.74 -5.71 -20.26
N LYS A 280 -7.07 -4.54 -20.20
CA LYS A 280 -5.74 -4.40 -19.57
C LYS A 280 -5.88 -4.18 -18.05
N THR A 281 -4.85 -4.58 -17.30
CA THR A 281 -4.66 -4.19 -15.91
C THR A 281 -4.45 -2.69 -15.79
N GLY A 282 -4.70 -2.14 -14.62
CA GLY A 282 -4.36 -0.75 -14.32
C GLY A 282 -4.92 -0.30 -12.98
N PHE A 283 -4.22 0.65 -12.38
CA PHE A 283 -4.64 1.30 -11.16
C PHE A 283 -4.37 2.81 -11.28
N MET A 284 -5.41 3.60 -11.06
CA MET A 284 -5.36 5.05 -11.14
C MET A 284 -5.44 5.67 -9.75
N LEU A 285 -4.52 6.56 -9.49
CA LEU A 285 -4.54 7.50 -8.39
C LEU A 285 -4.84 8.89 -8.98
N HIS A 286 -6.02 9.43 -8.72
CA HIS A 286 -6.45 10.71 -9.24
C HIS A 286 -6.79 11.66 -8.10
N LEU A 287 -5.94 12.66 -7.91
CA LEU A 287 -5.98 13.61 -6.81
C LEU A 287 -6.25 15.01 -7.33
N ARG A 288 -7.20 15.66 -6.71
CA ARG A 288 -7.42 17.11 -6.77
C ARG A 288 -7.10 17.67 -5.39
N MET A 289 -6.32 18.73 -5.31
CA MET A 289 -5.92 19.33 -4.05
C MET A 289 -5.89 20.85 -4.16
N ARG A 290 -6.32 21.52 -3.10
CA ARG A 290 -6.30 22.97 -3.00
C ARG A 290 -5.68 23.43 -1.68
N GLY A 291 -5.17 24.63 -1.68
CA GLY A 291 -4.52 25.24 -0.53
C GLY A 291 -3.81 26.52 -0.92
N THR A 292 -2.74 26.88 -0.22
CA THR A 292 -1.92 28.03 -0.51
C THR A 292 -0.47 27.68 -0.80
N LEU A 293 0.15 28.45 -1.67
CA LEU A 293 1.59 28.44 -1.89
C LEU A 293 2.10 29.89 -1.92
N ARG A 294 3.05 30.22 -1.02
CA ARG A 294 3.57 31.59 -0.83
C ARG A 294 2.45 32.61 -0.58
N GLY A 295 1.46 32.20 0.23
CA GLY A 295 0.30 33.02 0.56
C GLY A 295 -0.73 33.20 -0.57
N GLN A 296 -0.53 32.57 -1.75
CA GLN A 296 -1.47 32.65 -2.87
C GLN A 296 -2.30 31.37 -2.98
N PRO A 297 -3.63 31.47 -3.23
CA PRO A 297 -4.48 30.32 -3.49
C PRO A 297 -3.97 29.51 -4.66
N ARG A 298 -3.96 28.19 -4.50
CA ARG A 298 -3.52 27.24 -5.52
C ARG A 298 -4.40 26.01 -5.54
N SER A 299 -4.69 25.53 -6.75
CA SER A 299 -5.36 24.25 -6.97
C SER A 299 -4.59 23.45 -8.00
N VAL A 300 -4.44 22.15 -7.75
CA VAL A 300 -3.75 21.23 -8.66
C VAL A 300 -4.54 19.96 -8.87
N VAL A 301 -4.40 19.37 -10.05
CA VAL A 301 -4.77 17.99 -10.35
C VAL A 301 -3.51 17.21 -10.57
N ARG A 302 -3.44 16.00 -10.00
CA ARG A 302 -2.35 15.05 -10.21
C ARG A 302 -2.93 13.66 -10.41
N THR A 303 -2.50 13.01 -11.47
CA THR A 303 -2.92 11.64 -11.81
C THR A 303 -1.69 10.79 -12.00
N LEU A 304 -1.66 9.65 -11.33
CA LEU A 304 -0.68 8.60 -11.52
C LEU A 304 -1.41 7.33 -11.95
N PHE A 305 -0.99 6.76 -13.08
CA PHE A 305 -1.54 5.51 -13.60
C PHE A 305 -0.49 4.41 -13.55
N LEU A 306 -0.85 3.27 -12.99
CA LEU A 306 -0.01 2.10 -12.81
C LEU A 306 -0.55 0.98 -13.70
N GLU A 307 0.24 0.49 -14.66
CA GLU A 307 -0.18 -0.57 -15.58
C GLU A 307 -0.18 -1.96 -14.91
N ASP A 308 0.76 -2.22 -14.00
CA ASP A 308 0.90 -3.47 -13.25
C ASP A 308 1.00 -3.18 -11.75
N THR A 309 -0.02 -3.61 -11.00
CA THR A 309 -0.13 -3.37 -9.56
C THR A 309 0.91 -4.16 -8.76
N TYR A 310 1.26 -5.38 -9.20
CA TYR A 310 2.25 -6.21 -8.51
C TYR A 310 3.66 -5.66 -8.69
N ARG A 311 3.98 -5.19 -9.90
CA ARG A 311 5.24 -4.49 -10.17
C ARG A 311 5.36 -3.24 -9.31
N ALA A 312 4.33 -2.40 -9.30
CA ALA A 312 4.36 -1.17 -8.52
C ALA A 312 4.42 -1.46 -7.00
N THR A 313 3.72 -2.49 -6.51
CA THR A 313 3.80 -2.92 -5.10
C THR A 313 5.21 -3.37 -4.72
N GLY A 314 5.84 -4.21 -5.54
CA GLY A 314 7.21 -4.67 -5.29
C GLY A 314 8.22 -3.52 -5.34
N LEU A 315 8.02 -2.59 -6.27
CA LEU A 315 8.84 -1.39 -6.38
C LEU A 315 8.72 -0.51 -5.14
N CYS A 316 7.51 -0.27 -4.62
CA CYS A 316 7.32 0.51 -3.40
C CYS A 316 8.07 -0.11 -2.21
N ALA A 317 7.91 -1.42 -2.00
CA ALA A 317 8.60 -2.11 -0.91
C ALA A 317 10.13 -2.06 -1.08
N ALA A 318 10.65 -2.22 -2.30
CA ALA A 318 12.08 -2.20 -2.58
C ALA A 318 12.69 -0.80 -2.42
N ILE A 319 11.99 0.26 -2.85
CA ILE A 319 12.41 1.64 -2.61
C ILE A 319 12.46 1.94 -1.12
N GLY A 320 11.43 1.55 -0.36
CA GLY A 320 11.43 1.70 1.09
C GLY A 320 12.62 0.98 1.74
N ALA A 321 12.91 -0.25 1.31
CA ALA A 321 14.04 -1.01 1.80
C ALA A 321 15.39 -0.32 1.48
N ARG A 322 15.54 0.22 0.28
CA ARG A 322 16.69 1.03 -0.10
C ARG A 322 16.87 2.24 0.80
N LEU A 323 15.82 3.04 1.01
CA LEU A 323 15.86 4.24 1.86
C LEU A 323 16.18 3.88 3.32
N ALA A 324 15.58 2.80 3.86
CA ALA A 324 15.92 2.30 5.19
C ALA A 324 17.38 1.87 5.30
N ALA A 325 17.93 1.21 4.26
CA ALA A 325 19.32 0.78 4.19
C ALA A 325 20.31 1.94 4.04
N GLU A 326 19.90 3.04 3.41
CA GLU A 326 20.70 4.26 3.22
C GLU A 326 20.74 5.15 4.48
N GLY A 327 20.02 4.82 5.56
CA GLY A 327 20.16 5.47 6.87
C GLY A 327 18.95 6.30 7.28
N MET A 328 17.75 5.85 6.95
CA MET A 328 16.51 6.45 7.49
C MET A 328 16.50 6.39 9.03
N GLU A 329 15.91 7.40 9.66
CA GLU A 329 15.76 7.49 11.11
C GLU A 329 15.10 6.24 11.71
N PRO A 330 15.65 5.72 12.84
CA PRO A 330 15.10 4.53 13.50
C PRO A 330 13.71 4.80 14.10
N ASP A 331 12.69 4.17 13.55
CA ASP A 331 11.32 4.19 14.08
C ASP A 331 10.42 3.20 13.32
N VAL A 332 9.12 3.24 13.63
CA VAL A 332 8.04 2.56 12.91
C VAL A 332 7.23 3.60 12.14
N PHE A 333 7.20 3.48 10.82
CA PHE A 333 6.47 4.37 9.92
C PHE A 333 5.46 3.61 9.09
N ARG A 334 4.30 4.23 8.85
CA ARG A 334 3.39 3.87 7.76
C ARG A 334 3.73 4.69 6.50
N ALA A 335 3.21 4.31 5.35
CA ALA A 335 3.48 4.99 4.10
C ALA A 335 3.19 6.51 4.14
N ALA A 336 2.06 6.93 4.73
CA ALA A 336 1.73 8.35 4.89
C ALA A 336 2.68 9.11 5.83
N GLN A 337 3.38 8.41 6.71
CA GLN A 337 4.35 8.95 7.67
C GLN A 337 5.79 8.88 7.16
N MET A 338 6.00 8.54 5.89
CA MET A 338 7.33 8.50 5.28
C MET A 338 8.08 9.83 5.53
N PRO A 339 9.26 9.82 6.15
CA PRO A 339 9.99 11.05 6.46
C PRO A 339 10.30 11.88 5.22
N ASP A 340 10.78 11.24 4.16
CA ASP A 340 11.06 11.88 2.87
C ASP A 340 10.24 11.24 1.72
N PRO A 341 8.97 11.66 1.54
CA PRO A 341 8.15 11.20 0.43
C PRO A 341 8.68 11.69 -0.93
N GLN A 342 9.48 12.76 -0.96
CA GLN A 342 10.06 13.29 -2.19
C GLN A 342 11.18 12.38 -2.70
N ALA A 343 12.07 11.91 -1.81
CA ALA A 343 13.09 10.93 -2.18
C ALA A 343 12.45 9.63 -2.66
N PHE A 344 11.42 9.14 -1.95
CA PHE A 344 10.68 7.95 -2.37
C PHE A 344 10.09 8.11 -3.77
N MET A 345 9.35 9.19 -4.01
CA MET A 345 8.71 9.44 -5.31
C MET A 345 9.72 9.69 -6.43
N ARG A 346 10.87 10.28 -6.16
CA ARG A 346 11.97 10.44 -7.13
C ARG A 346 12.44 9.08 -7.64
N HIS A 347 12.69 8.12 -6.73
CA HIS A 347 13.08 6.75 -7.11
C HIS A 347 11.96 6.02 -7.85
N PHE A 348 10.71 6.22 -7.43
CA PHE A 348 9.55 5.61 -8.05
C PHE A 348 9.35 6.10 -9.49
N LEU A 349 9.38 7.41 -9.70
CA LEU A 349 9.19 8.02 -11.03
C LEU A 349 10.35 7.70 -11.97
N ALA A 350 11.57 7.53 -11.46
CA ALA A 350 12.72 7.09 -12.25
C ALA A 350 12.54 5.70 -12.88
N GLN A 351 11.55 4.92 -12.44
CA GLN A 351 11.20 3.62 -13.03
C GLN A 351 10.20 3.72 -14.20
N GLY A 352 10.03 4.93 -14.75
CA GLY A 352 9.21 5.18 -15.93
C GLY A 352 7.75 5.56 -15.63
N TYR A 353 7.38 5.73 -14.36
CA TYR A 353 6.05 6.25 -14.01
C TYR A 353 5.99 7.77 -14.17
N VAL A 354 4.84 8.27 -14.62
CA VAL A 354 4.64 9.70 -14.89
C VAL A 354 3.42 10.21 -14.13
N ILE A 355 3.60 11.31 -13.42
CA ILE A 355 2.50 12.07 -12.85
C ILE A 355 2.02 13.08 -13.90
N THR A 356 0.78 12.94 -14.33
CA THR A 356 0.13 13.87 -15.26
C THR A 356 -0.75 14.88 -14.50
N GLY A 357 -1.19 15.93 -15.19
CA GLY A 357 -2.06 16.98 -14.63
C GLY A 357 -1.33 18.33 -14.53
N GLY A 358 -2.02 19.33 -13.99
CA GLY A 358 -1.52 20.71 -13.94
C GLY A 358 -2.15 21.54 -12.82
N ALA A 359 -1.96 22.84 -12.89
CA ALA A 359 -2.73 23.80 -12.11
C ALA A 359 -4.16 23.86 -12.67
N LEU A 360 -5.14 23.98 -11.77
CA LEU A 360 -6.52 24.26 -12.15
C LEU A 360 -6.74 25.75 -12.10
N PRO A 361 -7.23 26.40 -13.17
CA PRO A 361 -7.70 27.77 -13.11
C PRO A 361 -9.05 27.83 -12.37
N GLY A 362 -9.19 28.76 -11.40
CA GLY A 362 -10.45 29.08 -10.77
C GLY A 362 -10.73 28.38 -9.44
N GLU A 363 -11.72 28.90 -8.73
CA GLU A 363 -12.22 28.32 -7.49
C GLU A 363 -12.91 26.99 -7.74
N TRP A 364 -12.63 26.03 -6.89
CA TRP A 364 -13.41 24.79 -6.85
C TRP A 364 -14.84 25.15 -6.44
N GLY A 365 -15.80 24.86 -7.29
CA GLY A 365 -17.17 24.76 -6.83
C GLY A 365 -17.23 23.77 -5.66
N ARG A 366 -18.13 24.02 -4.69
CA ARG A 366 -18.34 23.14 -3.52
C ARG A 366 -18.38 21.67 -3.96
N LEU A 367 -17.53 20.86 -3.32
CA LEU A 367 -17.41 19.41 -3.57
C LEU A 367 -18.70 18.68 -3.24
#